data_47ba0e4a3a566ac7f27433952e65876c
#
_entry.id   47ba0e4a3a566ac7f27433952e65876c
#
_cell.length_a   1.000
_cell.length_b   1.000
_cell.length_c   1.000
_cell.angle_alpha   90.00
_cell.angle_beta   90.00
_cell.angle_gamma   90.00
#
_symmetry.space_group_name_H-M   'P 1'
#
loop_
_entity.id
_entity.type
_entity.pdbx_description
1 polymer ?
#
loop_
_entity_poly.entity_id
_entity_poly.type
_entity_poly.pdbx_seq_one_letter_code
_entity_poly.pdbx_strand_id
1 'polypeptide(L)'
;MKVVTTIVLAFFSSALMASGTHSHSHDSTKYSVGEPGEGTPDRIISVSMQDTMRFIFDPGLDELKNGETIEFDVKNEGQIQHEFSIGNAEDQISHAAMMKKMPDMKHNDPNTVSLAPGESAKLSWKFMGKDMVVFACNIPGHFEAGMKQVLTISE
;
A
#
# COMPACT_ATOMS: atom_id res chain seq x y z
N MET A 1 41.26 -3.82 -71.77
CA MET A 1 39.99 -3.61 -71.01
C MET A 1 40.20 -4.12 -69.60
N LYS A 2 40.34 -3.20 -68.62
CA LYS A 2 40.50 -3.57 -67.21
C LYS A 2 39.11 -3.45 -66.51
N VAL A 3 38.58 -4.57 -66.04
CA VAL A 3 37.32 -4.56 -65.27
C VAL A 3 37.70 -4.29 -63.81
N VAL A 4 37.21 -3.21 -63.25
CA VAL A 4 37.34 -2.87 -61.83
C VAL A 4 36.10 -3.39 -61.12
N THR A 5 36.26 -4.40 -60.25
CA THR A 5 35.19 -4.95 -59.44
C THR A 5 35.15 -4.17 -58.13
N THR A 6 34.11 -3.38 -57.96
CA THR A 6 33.86 -2.62 -56.69
C THR A 6 33.15 -3.56 -55.70
N ILE A 7 33.82 -3.86 -54.58
CA ILE A 7 33.23 -4.61 -53.47
C ILE A 7 32.56 -3.60 -52.56
N VAL A 8 31.23 -3.67 -52.39
CA VAL A 8 30.46 -2.90 -51.43
C VAL A 8 30.40 -3.71 -50.10
N LEU A 9 31.06 -3.18 -49.06
CA LEU A 9 31.04 -3.73 -47.74
C LEU A 9 29.82 -3.15 -47.01
N ALA A 10 28.80 -3.98 -46.79
CA ALA A 10 27.64 -3.61 -45.99
C ALA A 10 27.95 -3.79 -44.49
N PHE A 11 28.02 -2.72 -43.76
CA PHE A 11 28.11 -2.74 -42.28
C PHE A 11 26.72 -3.00 -41.69
N PHE A 12 26.52 -4.17 -41.15
CA PHE A 12 25.36 -4.46 -40.31
C PHE A 12 25.64 -3.93 -38.90
N SER A 13 25.02 -2.81 -38.55
CA SER A 13 25.00 -2.31 -37.17
C SER A 13 23.96 -3.08 -36.36
N SER A 14 24.41 -3.99 -35.50
CA SER A 14 23.56 -4.67 -34.53
C SER A 14 23.27 -3.71 -33.38
N ALA A 15 22.03 -3.21 -33.31
CA ALA A 15 21.53 -2.47 -32.14
C ALA A 15 21.27 -3.49 -31.01
N LEU A 16 22.11 -3.47 -29.96
CA LEU A 16 21.80 -4.16 -28.72
C LEU A 16 20.67 -3.37 -28.01
N MET A 17 19.48 -3.96 -27.98
CA MET A 17 18.42 -3.52 -27.09
C MET A 17 18.77 -3.98 -25.68
N ALA A 18 19.26 -3.06 -24.86
CA ALA A 18 19.39 -3.28 -23.43
C ALA A 18 17.98 -3.28 -22.83
N SER A 19 17.45 -4.48 -22.57
CA SER A 19 16.25 -4.66 -21.75
C SER A 19 16.61 -4.31 -20.31
N GLY A 20 16.32 -3.06 -19.92
CA GLY A 20 16.42 -2.63 -18.53
C GLY A 20 15.31 -3.29 -17.72
N THR A 21 15.63 -4.39 -17.03
CA THR A 21 14.81 -4.89 -15.93
C THR A 21 14.88 -3.86 -14.81
N HIS A 22 13.84 -3.03 -14.69
CA HIS A 22 13.67 -2.23 -13.49
C HIS A 22 13.33 -3.18 -12.33
N SER A 23 14.38 -3.62 -11.65
CA SER A 23 14.27 -4.23 -10.34
C SER A 23 13.83 -3.13 -9.38
N HIS A 24 12.55 -3.08 -9.03
CA HIS A 24 12.10 -2.26 -7.91
C HIS A 24 12.65 -2.93 -6.65
N SER A 25 13.82 -2.49 -6.21
CA SER A 25 14.26 -2.75 -4.84
C SER A 25 13.26 -2.02 -3.93
N HIS A 26 12.47 -2.78 -3.17
CA HIS A 26 11.68 -2.22 -2.10
C HIS A 26 12.64 -1.60 -1.10
N ASP A 27 12.71 -0.27 -1.10
CA ASP A 27 13.43 0.47 -0.08
C ASP A 27 12.64 0.32 1.23
N SER A 28 13.17 -0.52 2.14
CA SER A 28 12.58 -0.80 3.46
C SER A 28 12.47 0.43 4.36
N THR A 29 12.98 1.59 3.91
CA THR A 29 12.88 2.88 4.61
C THR A 29 11.62 3.67 4.26
N LYS A 30 10.78 3.15 3.35
CA LYS A 30 9.61 3.88 2.83
C LYS A 30 8.44 3.98 3.81
N TYR A 31 8.34 3.06 4.76
CA TYR A 31 7.20 2.97 5.68
C TYR A 31 7.70 2.96 7.14
N SER A 32 7.01 3.69 8.01
CA SER A 32 7.44 3.93 9.40
C SER A 32 7.15 2.78 10.37
N VAL A 33 6.15 1.93 10.06
CA VAL A 33 5.65 0.90 11.00
C VAL A 33 5.72 -0.51 10.42
N GLY A 34 6.57 -0.72 9.41
CA GLY A 34 6.76 -2.05 8.82
C GLY A 34 6.96 -2.02 7.32
N GLU A 35 6.60 -3.11 6.67
CA GLU A 35 6.79 -3.35 5.24
C GLU A 35 5.66 -4.22 4.68
N PRO A 36 5.46 -4.28 3.34
CA PRO A 36 4.52 -5.22 2.73
C PRO A 36 4.80 -6.65 3.19
N GLY A 37 3.76 -7.35 3.63
CA GLY A 37 3.86 -8.73 4.10
C GLY A 37 4.03 -9.70 2.93
N GLU A 38 4.97 -10.62 3.06
CA GLU A 38 5.22 -11.68 2.08
C GLU A 38 4.98 -13.07 2.71
N GLY A 39 4.62 -14.04 1.87
CA GLY A 39 4.41 -15.43 2.29
C GLY A 39 3.10 -15.66 3.03
N THR A 40 3.12 -16.63 3.97
CA THR A 40 1.93 -16.99 4.77
C THR A 40 1.80 -16.02 5.94
N PRO A 41 0.65 -15.34 6.13
CA PRO A 41 0.44 -14.45 7.26
C PRO A 41 0.33 -15.25 8.57
N ASP A 42 0.73 -14.64 9.69
CA ASP A 42 0.55 -15.19 11.04
C ASP A 42 -0.92 -15.13 11.48
N ARG A 43 -1.62 -14.06 11.06
CA ARG A 43 -3.07 -13.86 11.30
C ARG A 43 -3.76 -13.32 10.04
N ILE A 44 -5.05 -13.64 9.93
CA ILE A 44 -5.96 -13.04 8.96
C ILE A 44 -7.03 -12.29 9.76
N ILE A 45 -7.26 -11.02 9.46
CA ILE A 45 -8.22 -10.15 10.12
C ILE A 45 -9.18 -9.58 9.09
N SER A 46 -10.46 -9.85 9.22
CA SER A 46 -11.49 -9.16 8.45
C SER A 46 -11.67 -7.74 8.96
N VAL A 47 -11.74 -6.77 8.05
CA VAL A 47 -11.95 -5.36 8.36
C VAL A 47 -13.19 -4.87 7.64
N SER A 48 -14.23 -4.53 8.39
CA SER A 48 -15.41 -3.85 7.86
C SER A 48 -15.28 -2.34 8.05
N MET A 49 -15.38 -1.61 6.94
CA MET A 49 -15.45 -0.14 6.91
C MET A 49 -16.90 0.31 6.86
N GLN A 50 -17.32 1.17 7.79
CA GLN A 50 -18.72 1.56 7.97
C GLN A 50 -18.92 3.06 7.93
N ASP A 51 -20.11 3.50 7.47
CA ASP A 51 -20.51 4.92 7.45
C ASP A 51 -20.70 5.54 8.84
N THR A 52 -20.63 4.71 9.89
CA THR A 52 -20.52 5.17 11.29
C THR A 52 -19.12 5.70 11.64
N MET A 53 -18.25 5.83 10.62
CA MET A 53 -16.84 6.25 10.76
C MET A 53 -16.04 5.32 11.67
N ARG A 54 -16.17 4.01 11.46
CA ARG A 54 -15.47 2.98 12.23
C ARG A 54 -14.92 1.87 11.35
N PHE A 55 -13.80 1.33 11.80
CA PHE A 55 -13.30 0.02 11.42
C PHE A 55 -13.80 -1.01 12.43
N ILE A 56 -14.34 -2.12 11.94
CA ILE A 56 -14.67 -3.30 12.76
C ILE A 56 -13.71 -4.40 12.35
N PHE A 57 -12.92 -4.87 13.31
CA PHE A 57 -11.96 -5.96 13.13
C PHE A 57 -12.54 -7.27 13.67
N ASP A 58 -12.45 -8.33 12.88
CA ASP A 58 -12.89 -9.67 13.26
C ASP A 58 -11.86 -10.75 12.82
N PRO A 59 -11.23 -11.49 13.76
CA PRO A 59 -11.29 -11.26 15.20
C PRO A 59 -10.81 -9.89 15.61
N GLY A 60 -11.23 -9.40 16.76
CA GLY A 60 -10.84 -8.10 17.30
C GLY A 60 -9.31 -7.91 17.28
N LEU A 61 -8.87 -6.71 16.94
CA LEU A 61 -7.46 -6.35 16.85
C LEU A 61 -7.12 -5.39 17.99
N ASP A 62 -6.54 -5.89 19.07
CA ASP A 62 -6.16 -5.17 20.29
C ASP A 62 -4.64 -5.22 20.56
N GLU A 63 -3.90 -6.07 19.85
CA GLU A 63 -2.46 -6.25 19.99
C GLU A 63 -1.79 -6.43 18.62
N LEU A 64 -0.60 -5.81 18.46
CA LEU A 64 0.33 -6.01 17.35
C LEU A 64 1.68 -6.45 17.89
N LYS A 65 2.35 -7.39 17.21
CA LYS A 65 3.68 -7.88 17.62
C LYS A 65 4.74 -7.49 16.59
N ASN A 66 5.93 -7.17 17.11
CA ASN A 66 7.07 -6.90 16.23
C ASN A 66 7.44 -8.17 15.42
N GLY A 67 7.55 -8.01 14.10
CA GLY A 67 7.82 -9.09 13.16
C GLY A 67 6.59 -9.87 12.69
N GLU A 68 5.39 -9.61 13.25
CA GLU A 68 4.16 -10.27 12.87
C GLU A 68 3.65 -9.79 11.51
N THR A 69 3.22 -10.74 10.68
CA THR A 69 2.57 -10.47 9.40
C THR A 69 1.07 -10.71 9.51
N ILE A 70 0.27 -9.68 9.25
CA ILE A 70 -1.20 -9.77 9.24
C ILE A 70 -1.71 -9.53 7.82
N GLU A 71 -2.57 -10.41 7.31
CA GLU A 71 -3.40 -10.16 6.14
C GLU A 71 -4.73 -9.56 6.59
N PHE A 72 -5.05 -8.38 6.06
CA PHE A 72 -6.33 -7.72 6.27
C PHE A 72 -7.24 -7.97 5.07
N ASP A 73 -8.37 -8.64 5.30
CA ASP A 73 -9.47 -8.80 4.35
C ASP A 73 -10.40 -7.60 4.51
N VAL A 74 -10.13 -6.52 3.77
CA VAL A 74 -10.83 -5.24 3.91
C VAL A 74 -12.07 -5.21 3.03
N LYS A 75 -13.21 -4.83 3.60
CA LYS A 75 -14.48 -4.64 2.89
C LYS A 75 -15.12 -3.32 3.26
N ASN A 76 -15.57 -2.58 2.26
CA ASN A 76 -16.43 -1.43 2.47
C ASN A 76 -17.89 -1.88 2.54
N GLU A 77 -18.46 -1.90 3.75
CA GLU A 77 -19.86 -2.24 4.02
C GLU A 77 -20.77 -0.99 4.10
N GLY A 78 -20.18 0.20 3.91
CA GLY A 78 -20.90 1.46 3.86
C GLY A 78 -21.50 1.77 2.49
N GLN A 79 -22.09 2.97 2.38
CA GLN A 79 -22.70 3.51 1.15
C GLN A 79 -21.86 4.61 0.51
N ILE A 80 -20.77 5.03 1.18
CA ILE A 80 -19.80 6.01 0.68
C ILE A 80 -18.43 5.37 0.54
N GLN A 81 -17.52 6.03 -0.19
CA GLN A 81 -16.13 5.56 -0.31
C GLN A 81 -15.43 5.63 1.05
N HIS A 82 -14.65 4.61 1.35
CA HIS A 82 -13.77 4.55 2.52
C HIS A 82 -12.36 4.15 2.11
N GLU A 83 -11.40 4.46 2.99
CA GLU A 83 -10.00 4.10 2.86
C GLU A 83 -9.54 3.36 4.10
N PHE A 84 -8.68 2.36 3.91
CA PHE A 84 -7.95 1.69 4.99
C PHE A 84 -6.47 1.89 4.77
N SER A 85 -5.82 2.67 5.62
CA SER A 85 -4.40 3.03 5.56
C SER A 85 -3.69 2.65 6.84
N ILE A 86 -2.46 2.11 6.71
CA ILE A 86 -1.57 1.73 7.81
C ILE A 86 -0.36 2.66 7.80
N GLY A 87 -0.08 3.30 8.93
CA GLY A 87 1.08 4.17 9.10
C GLY A 87 1.25 4.61 10.55
N ASN A 88 2.22 5.47 10.84
CA ASN A 88 2.28 6.18 12.12
C ASN A 88 1.47 7.49 12.05
N ALA A 89 1.47 8.29 13.12
CA ALA A 89 0.71 9.54 13.17
C ALA A 89 1.18 10.56 12.12
N GLU A 90 2.50 10.63 11.84
CA GLU A 90 3.08 11.56 10.86
C GLU A 90 2.72 11.16 9.43
N ASP A 91 2.75 9.86 9.11
CA ASP A 91 2.31 9.31 7.84
C ASP A 91 0.84 9.69 7.57
N GLN A 92 -0.04 9.49 8.56
CA GLN A 92 -1.46 9.79 8.42
C GLN A 92 -1.73 11.29 8.25
N ILE A 93 -0.99 12.16 8.96
CA ILE A 93 -1.08 13.62 8.77
C ILE A 93 -0.68 14.02 7.36
N SER A 94 0.44 13.47 6.86
CA SER A 94 0.95 13.74 5.52
C SER A 94 -0.02 13.27 4.44
N HIS A 95 -0.55 12.06 4.61
CA HIS A 95 -1.53 11.46 3.71
C HIS A 95 -2.85 12.27 3.70
N ALA A 96 -3.38 12.63 4.86
CA ALA A 96 -4.58 13.46 4.96
C ALA A 96 -4.40 14.83 4.29
N ALA A 97 -3.20 15.44 4.39
CA ALA A 97 -2.90 16.69 3.71
C ALA A 97 -2.88 16.55 2.17
N MET A 98 -2.45 15.40 1.66
CA MET A 98 -2.52 15.05 0.25
C MET A 98 -3.96 14.83 -0.21
N MET A 99 -4.75 14.04 0.54
CA MET A 99 -6.15 13.76 0.24
C MET A 99 -7.03 15.02 0.24
N LYS A 100 -6.73 16.03 1.07
CA LYS A 100 -7.41 17.35 1.00
C LYS A 100 -7.21 18.08 -0.31
N LYS A 101 -6.09 17.83 -1.01
CA LYS A 101 -5.79 18.44 -2.33
C LYS A 101 -6.33 17.60 -3.48
N MET A 102 -6.46 16.30 -3.27
CA MET A 102 -6.87 15.32 -4.28
C MET A 102 -7.92 14.35 -3.69
N PRO A 103 -9.13 14.84 -3.34
CA PRO A 103 -10.11 14.05 -2.57
C PRO A 103 -10.64 12.81 -3.33
N ASP A 104 -10.58 12.83 -4.65
CA ASP A 104 -11.03 11.72 -5.51
C ASP A 104 -9.91 10.71 -5.83
N MET A 105 -8.71 10.91 -5.26
CA MET A 105 -7.60 9.98 -5.45
C MET A 105 -7.95 8.62 -4.85
N LYS A 106 -7.70 7.57 -5.63
CA LYS A 106 -7.85 6.19 -5.18
C LYS A 106 -6.49 5.58 -4.95
N HIS A 107 -6.34 4.90 -3.83
CA HIS A 107 -5.14 4.20 -3.46
C HIS A 107 -5.31 2.69 -3.61
N ASN A 108 -4.26 2.06 -4.12
CA ASN A 108 -4.04 0.62 -4.11
C ASN A 108 -2.54 0.42 -3.86
N ASP A 109 -2.06 1.04 -2.80
CA ASP A 109 -0.67 0.97 -2.34
C ASP A 109 -0.51 -0.20 -1.37
N PRO A 110 0.71 -0.70 -1.13
CA PRO A 110 0.93 -1.82 -0.21
C PRO A 110 0.39 -1.61 1.21
N ASN A 111 0.28 -0.36 1.68
CA ASN A 111 -0.22 -0.01 3.01
C ASN A 111 -1.57 0.73 2.99
N THR A 112 -2.17 0.94 1.81
CA THR A 112 -3.39 1.77 1.70
C THR A 112 -4.28 1.29 0.56
N VAL A 113 -5.56 1.07 0.84
CA VAL A 113 -6.59 0.73 -0.15
C VAL A 113 -7.79 1.65 -0.03
N SER A 114 -8.25 2.20 -1.16
CA SER A 114 -9.49 2.98 -1.26
C SER A 114 -10.58 2.13 -1.92
N LEU A 115 -11.70 1.93 -1.25
CA LEU A 115 -12.79 1.05 -1.69
C LEU A 115 -14.10 1.82 -1.84
N ALA A 116 -14.74 1.65 -2.99
CA ALA A 116 -16.12 2.09 -3.19
C ALA A 116 -17.10 1.18 -2.41
N PRO A 117 -18.37 1.59 -2.23
CA PRO A 117 -19.38 0.77 -1.58
C PRO A 117 -19.44 -0.66 -2.11
N GLY A 118 -19.37 -1.65 -1.21
CA GLY A 118 -19.41 -3.07 -1.53
C GLY A 118 -18.09 -3.68 -2.06
N GLU A 119 -17.07 -2.87 -2.36
CA GLU A 119 -15.76 -3.36 -2.80
C GLU A 119 -14.98 -3.98 -1.64
N SER A 120 -14.06 -4.89 -1.99
CA SER A 120 -13.14 -5.55 -1.06
C SER A 120 -11.74 -5.61 -1.64
N ALA A 121 -10.74 -5.61 -0.76
CA ALA A 121 -9.33 -5.82 -1.11
C ALA A 121 -8.61 -6.55 0.02
N LYS A 122 -7.47 -7.17 -0.33
CA LYS A 122 -6.53 -7.74 0.64
C LYS A 122 -5.32 -6.84 0.76
N LEU A 123 -4.85 -6.67 2.00
CA LEU A 123 -3.63 -5.94 2.32
C LEU A 123 -2.83 -6.77 3.31
N SER A 124 -1.61 -7.18 2.94
CA SER A 124 -0.72 -7.92 3.83
C SER A 124 0.37 -7.00 4.33
N TRP A 125 0.56 -6.96 5.66
CA TRP A 125 1.50 -6.07 6.31
C TRP A 125 2.29 -6.76 7.40
N LYS A 126 3.63 -6.63 7.36
CA LYS A 126 4.53 -7.08 8.42
C LYS A 126 4.87 -5.90 9.31
N PHE A 127 4.41 -5.95 10.55
CA PHE A 127 4.65 -4.90 11.54
C PHE A 127 6.08 -4.95 12.06
N MET A 128 6.74 -3.78 12.13
CA MET A 128 8.12 -3.67 12.58
C MET A 128 8.31 -2.44 13.45
N GLY A 129 9.23 -2.54 14.42
CA GLY A 129 9.54 -1.44 15.33
C GLY A 129 8.79 -1.52 16.65
N LYS A 130 8.65 -0.36 17.31
CA LYS A 130 7.98 -0.21 18.63
C LYS A 130 7.03 0.98 18.63
N ASP A 131 6.76 1.55 17.46
CA ASP A 131 5.95 2.75 17.31
C ASP A 131 4.46 2.46 17.41
N MET A 132 3.69 3.52 17.59
CA MET A 132 2.25 3.46 17.46
C MET A 132 1.85 3.34 15.99
N VAL A 133 1.01 2.36 15.72
CA VAL A 133 0.36 2.19 14.42
C VAL A 133 -0.99 2.89 14.46
N VAL A 134 -1.26 3.66 13.43
CA VAL A 134 -2.56 4.29 13.20
C VAL A 134 -3.17 3.70 11.95
N PHE A 135 -4.24 2.94 12.10
CA PHE A 135 -5.14 2.60 11.02
C PHE A 135 -6.08 3.77 10.81
N ALA A 136 -6.22 4.27 9.58
CA ALA A 136 -6.98 5.49 9.33
C ALA A 136 -7.73 5.47 7.99
N CYS A 137 -8.83 6.24 7.92
CA CYS A 137 -9.43 6.69 6.69
C CYS A 137 -9.12 8.17 6.52
N ASN A 138 -8.31 8.51 5.50
CA ASN A 138 -7.86 9.88 5.25
C ASN A 138 -8.72 10.63 4.22
N ILE A 139 -9.85 10.07 3.81
CA ILE A 139 -10.88 10.80 3.08
C ILE A 139 -11.29 12.02 3.93
N PRO A 140 -11.34 13.24 3.35
CA PRO A 140 -11.60 14.45 4.12
C PRO A 140 -12.83 14.36 5.01
N GLY A 141 -12.64 14.59 6.31
CA GLY A 141 -13.69 14.54 7.34
C GLY A 141 -13.84 13.19 8.05
N HIS A 142 -13.38 12.06 7.46
CA HIS A 142 -13.57 10.73 8.06
C HIS A 142 -12.68 10.50 9.28
N PHE A 143 -11.41 10.90 9.20
CA PHE A 143 -10.48 10.81 10.32
C PHE A 143 -10.94 11.63 11.50
N GLU A 144 -11.37 12.88 11.25
CA GLU A 144 -11.88 13.80 12.25
C GLU A 144 -13.17 13.30 12.91
N ALA A 145 -14.01 12.59 12.14
CA ALA A 145 -15.21 11.94 12.64
C ALA A 145 -14.95 10.65 13.43
N GLY A 146 -13.67 10.23 13.54
CA GLY A 146 -13.26 9.12 14.39
C GLY A 146 -12.93 7.82 13.65
N MET A 147 -12.86 7.82 12.31
CA MET A 147 -12.52 6.62 11.54
C MET A 147 -11.02 6.31 11.63
N LYS A 148 -10.62 5.85 12.80
CA LYS A 148 -9.24 5.45 13.13
C LYS A 148 -9.20 4.45 14.26
N GLN A 149 -8.13 3.65 14.29
CA GLN A 149 -7.74 2.77 15.40
C GLN A 149 -6.25 2.97 15.66
N VAL A 150 -5.85 3.07 16.93
CA VAL A 150 -4.44 3.24 17.33
C VAL A 150 -4.03 2.07 18.19
N LEU A 151 -2.92 1.43 17.83
CA LEU A 151 -2.31 0.34 18.58
C LEU A 151 -0.81 0.54 18.70
N THR A 152 -0.19 -0.08 19.70
CA THR A 152 1.27 -0.10 19.87
C THR A 152 1.80 -1.47 19.45
N ILE A 153 2.94 -1.48 18.75
CA ILE A 153 3.66 -2.73 18.46
C ILE A 153 4.37 -3.15 19.76
N SER A 154 4.03 -4.35 20.26
CA SER A 154 4.69 -4.99 21.40
C SER A 154 5.93 -5.79 20.97
N GLU A 155 6.79 -6.12 21.93
CA GLU A 155 7.97 -6.99 21.69
C GLU A 155 7.58 -8.44 21.44
#